data_299e4dd76e0a0ff1966b476c70f76a96
#
_entry.id   299e4dd76e0a0ff1966b476c70f76a96
#
_cell.length_a   1.000
_cell.length_b   1.000
_cell.length_c   1.000
_cell.angle_alpha   90.00
_cell.angle_beta   90.00
_cell.angle_gamma   90.00
#
_symmetry.space_group_name_H-M   'P 1'
#
loop_
_entity.id
_entity.type
_entity.pdbx_description
1 polymer ?
#
loop_
_entity_poly.entity_id
_entity_poly.type
_entity_poly.pdbx_seq_one_letter_code
_entity_poly.pdbx_strand_id
1 'polypeptide(L)' 'MIEELREVAGMGGPAAGLANELLVLREQYESEQLSKDEYQFLVQQVWEVKAAQELSSDEQAFRYIVTAAQAMYMFV' A
#
# COMPACT_ATOMS: atom_id res chain seq x y z
N MET A 1 -2.52 -5.57 10.40
CA MET A 1 -2.11 -5.12 9.06
C MET A 1 -1.43 -3.76 9.06
N ILE A 2 -2.06 -2.75 9.62
CA ILE A 2 -1.47 -1.40 9.64
C ILE A 2 -0.17 -1.35 10.43
N GLU A 3 -0.09 -2.05 11.54
CA GLU A 3 1.14 -2.10 12.33
C GLU A 3 2.29 -2.74 11.55
N GLU A 4 1.99 -3.80 10.80
CA GLU A 4 2.99 -4.46 9.97
C GLU A 4 3.48 -3.53 8.87
N LEU A 5 2.57 -2.78 8.23
CA LEU A 5 2.96 -1.79 7.23
C LEU A 5 3.88 -0.72 7.81
N ARG A 6 3.61 -0.28 9.04
CA ARG A 6 4.49 0.69 9.72
C ARG A 6 5.87 0.13 9.96
N GLU A 7 5.95 -1.12 10.35
CA GLU A 7 7.25 -1.78 10.54
C GLU A 7 8.00 -1.84 9.22
N VAL A 8 7.35 -2.29 8.15
CA VAL A 8 7.98 -2.40 6.85
C VAL A 8 8.42 -1.03 6.33
N ALA A 9 7.57 -0.01 6.48
CA ALA A 9 7.92 1.36 6.07
C ALA A 9 9.13 1.90 6.84
N GLY A 10 9.27 1.52 8.11
CA GLY A 10 10.36 1.98 8.96
C GLY A 10 11.66 1.21 8.82
N MET A 11 11.61 -0.01 8.29
CA MET A 11 12.80 -0.85 8.14
C MET A 11 13.69 -0.46 6.98
N GLY A 12 13.17 0.27 6.03
CA GLY A 12 13.85 0.49 4.76
C GLY A 12 13.71 -0.73 3.87
N GLY A 13 14.47 -0.77 2.78
CA GLY A 13 14.39 -1.86 1.84
C GLY A 13 13.36 -1.65 0.74
N PRO A 14 13.21 -2.65 -0.16
CA PRO A 14 12.43 -2.45 -1.39
C PRO A 14 10.95 -2.12 -1.17
N ALA A 15 10.31 -2.67 -0.15
CA ALA A 15 8.88 -2.47 0.09
C ALA A 15 8.56 -1.21 0.88
N ALA A 16 9.58 -0.55 1.47
CA ALA A 16 9.34 0.57 2.40
C ALA A 16 8.59 1.74 1.76
N GLY A 17 8.96 2.10 0.55
CA GLY A 17 8.34 3.24 -0.14
C GLY A 17 6.85 3.04 -0.36
N LEU A 18 6.46 1.90 -0.92
CA LEU A 18 5.05 1.62 -1.17
C LEU A 18 4.28 1.31 0.10
N ALA A 19 4.93 0.71 1.11
CA ALA A 19 4.29 0.53 2.41
C ALA A 19 3.93 1.88 3.02
N ASN A 20 4.85 2.85 2.95
CA ASN A 20 4.57 4.20 3.43
C ASN A 20 3.44 4.87 2.64
N GLU A 21 3.43 4.68 1.33
CA GLU A 21 2.37 5.23 0.49
C GLU A 21 0.99 4.68 0.88
N LEU A 22 0.91 3.38 1.14
CA LEU A 22 -0.34 2.77 1.60
C LEU A 22 -0.77 3.33 2.95
N LEU A 23 0.16 3.56 3.87
CA LEU A 23 -0.14 4.18 5.16
C LEU A 23 -0.70 5.58 5.00
N VAL A 24 -0.11 6.38 4.12
CA VAL A 24 -0.59 7.74 3.85
C VAL A 24 -2.00 7.71 3.28
N LEU A 25 -2.27 6.81 2.33
CA LEU A 25 -3.60 6.67 1.75
C LEU A 25 -4.65 6.30 2.81
N ARG A 26 -4.29 5.38 3.71
CA ARG A 26 -5.19 4.98 4.80
C ARG A 26 -5.48 6.15 5.74
N GLU A 27 -4.46 6.91 6.09
CA GLU A 27 -4.62 8.08 6.94
C GLU A 27 -5.52 9.12 6.29
N GLN A 28 -5.32 9.40 5.01
CA GLN A 28 -6.15 10.34 4.26
C GLN A 28 -7.61 9.90 4.18
N TYR A 29 -7.83 8.60 4.04
CA TYR A 29 -9.17 8.05 4.03
C TYR A 29 -9.83 8.18 5.42
N GLU A 30 -9.12 7.82 6.47
CA GLU A 30 -9.65 7.89 7.83
C GLU A 30 -9.92 9.32 8.29
N SER A 31 -9.16 10.29 7.78
CA SER A 31 -9.38 11.71 8.07
C SER A 31 -10.34 12.38 7.10
N GLU A 32 -11.00 11.60 6.25
CA GLU A 32 -12.01 12.07 5.29
C GLU A 32 -11.47 12.99 4.20
N GLN A 33 -10.17 12.95 3.94
CA GLN A 33 -9.57 13.68 2.82
C GLN A 33 -9.81 12.97 1.49
N LEU A 34 -10.05 11.66 1.54
CA LEU A 34 -10.38 10.85 0.38
C LEU A 34 -11.73 10.20 0.58
N SER A 35 -12.56 10.18 -0.45
CA SER A 35 -13.78 9.37 -0.45
C SER A 35 -13.41 7.88 -0.53
N LYS A 36 -14.37 7.02 -0.26
CA LYS A 36 -14.18 5.57 -0.41
C LYS A 36 -13.71 5.21 -1.81
N ASP A 37 -14.35 5.77 -2.84
CA ASP A 37 -14.01 5.48 -4.22
C ASP A 37 -12.61 5.97 -4.57
N GLU A 38 -12.24 7.17 -4.13
CA GLU A 38 -10.91 7.70 -4.36
C GLU A 38 -9.85 6.84 -3.67
N TYR A 39 -10.09 6.48 -2.43
CA TYR A 39 -9.19 5.64 -1.66
C TYR A 39 -8.98 4.28 -2.35
N GLN A 40 -10.08 3.64 -2.73
CA GLN A 40 -10.01 2.34 -3.41
C GLN A 40 -9.27 2.44 -4.74
N PHE A 41 -9.52 3.48 -5.51
CA PHE A 41 -8.82 3.69 -6.77
C PHE A 41 -7.31 3.83 -6.55
N LEU A 42 -6.90 4.64 -5.59
CA LEU A 42 -5.48 4.88 -5.33
C LEU A 42 -4.78 3.64 -4.76
N VAL A 43 -5.45 2.90 -3.90
CA VAL A 43 -4.93 1.64 -3.37
C VAL A 43 -4.76 0.63 -4.51
N GLN A 44 -5.74 0.54 -5.40
CA GLN A 44 -5.68 -0.35 -6.55
C GLN A 44 -4.49 -0.02 -7.46
N GLN A 45 -4.22 1.26 -7.68
CA GLN A 45 -3.05 1.70 -8.44
C GLN A 45 -1.75 1.19 -7.85
N VAL A 46 -1.67 1.10 -6.53
CA VAL A 46 -0.46 0.59 -5.88
C VAL A 46 -0.17 -0.84 -6.29
N TRP A 47 -1.15 -1.73 -6.22
CA TRP A 47 -0.84 -3.13 -6.54
C TRP A 47 -0.87 -3.43 -8.03
N GLU A 48 -1.69 -2.74 -8.81
CA GLU A 48 -1.80 -3.05 -10.24
C GLU A 48 -0.71 -2.39 -11.08
N VAL A 49 -0.20 -1.25 -10.64
CA VAL A 49 0.77 -0.49 -11.44
C VAL A 49 2.10 -0.32 -10.70
N LYS A 50 2.06 0.30 -9.52
CA LYS A 50 3.30 0.72 -8.85
C LYS A 50 4.13 -0.45 -8.35
N ALA A 51 3.51 -1.49 -7.80
CA ALA A 51 4.25 -2.67 -7.34
C ALA A 51 4.99 -3.32 -8.49
N ALA A 52 4.34 -3.45 -9.65
CA ALA A 52 5.00 -4.03 -10.82
C ALA A 52 6.16 -3.16 -11.31
N GLN A 53 6.01 -1.84 -11.27
CA GLN A 53 7.05 -0.92 -11.72
C GLN A 53 8.24 -0.87 -10.77
N GLU A 54 7.99 -0.87 -9.46
CA GLU A 54 9.04 -0.63 -8.46
C GLU A 54 9.62 -1.90 -7.86
N LEU A 55 8.87 -2.99 -7.84
CA LEU A 55 9.24 -4.21 -7.13
C LEU A 55 9.35 -5.43 -8.03
N SER A 56 9.49 -5.23 -9.35
CA SER A 56 9.55 -6.35 -10.29
C SER A 56 10.74 -7.28 -10.06
N SER A 57 11.82 -6.78 -9.45
CA SER A 57 13.01 -7.57 -9.19
C SER A 57 13.06 -8.17 -7.78
N ASP A 58 12.02 -7.94 -6.96
CA ASP A 58 11.96 -8.47 -5.60
C ASP A 58 10.60 -9.11 -5.36
N GLU A 59 10.55 -10.42 -5.54
CA GLU A 59 9.30 -11.16 -5.45
C GLU A 59 8.65 -11.08 -4.07
N GLN A 60 9.43 -11.15 -3.01
CA GLN A 60 8.87 -11.08 -1.65
C GLN A 60 8.24 -9.73 -1.36
N ALA A 61 8.96 -8.66 -1.71
CA ALA A 61 8.44 -7.31 -1.52
C ALA A 61 7.20 -7.08 -2.38
N PHE A 62 7.23 -7.54 -3.63
CA PHE A 62 6.10 -7.43 -4.53
C PHE A 62 4.85 -8.10 -3.95
N ARG A 63 4.98 -9.36 -3.53
CA ARG A 63 3.86 -10.11 -2.96
C ARG A 63 3.32 -9.47 -1.70
N TYR A 64 4.20 -8.99 -0.85
CA TYR A 64 3.79 -8.34 0.38
C TYR A 64 2.93 -7.11 0.10
N ILE A 65 3.40 -6.24 -0.79
CA ILE A 65 2.69 -5.00 -1.12
C ILE A 65 1.35 -5.29 -1.81
N VAL A 66 1.34 -6.23 -2.76
CA VAL A 66 0.10 -6.62 -3.43
C VAL A 66 -0.93 -7.14 -2.43
N THR A 67 -0.50 -8.03 -1.52
CA THR A 67 -1.39 -8.59 -0.51
C THR A 67 -1.94 -7.52 0.43
N ALA A 68 -1.06 -6.63 0.91
CA ALA A 68 -1.47 -5.56 1.81
C ALA A 68 -2.44 -4.58 1.13
N ALA A 69 -2.15 -4.19 -0.10
CA ALA A 69 -3.00 -3.26 -0.84
C ALA A 69 -4.38 -3.87 -1.13
N GLN A 70 -4.41 -5.13 -1.53
CA GLN A 70 -5.69 -5.82 -1.78
C GLN A 70 -6.52 -5.94 -0.50
N ALA A 71 -5.88 -6.23 0.63
CA ALA A 71 -6.59 -6.28 1.91
C ALA A 71 -7.18 -4.91 2.27
N MET A 72 -6.40 -3.84 2.08
CA MET A 72 -6.88 -2.49 2.35
C MET A 72 -8.05 -2.12 1.44
N TYR A 73 -7.98 -2.52 0.18
CA TYR A 73 -9.07 -2.28 -0.77
C TYR A 73 -10.38 -2.93 -0.31
N MET A 74 -10.29 -4.12 0.27
CA MET A 74 -11.46 -4.89 0.68
C MET A 74 -12.05 -4.43 2.02
N PHE A 75 -11.22 -3.91 2.92
CA PHE A 75 -11.65 -3.50 4.26
C PHE A 75 -11.77 -1.99 4.36
N VAL A 76 -12.75 -1.44 3.66
CA VAL A 76 -13.02 0.01 3.66
C VAL A 76 -14.16 0.44 4.58
#